data_29a04812c94e0168a1e074f79b8f2dca
#
_entry.id   29a04812c94e0168a1e074f79b8f2dca
#
_cell.length_a   1.000
_cell.length_b   1.000
_cell.length_c   1.000
_cell.angle_alpha   90.00
_cell.angle_beta   90.00
_cell.angle_gamma   90.00
#
_symmetry.space_group_name_H-M   'P 1'
#
loop_
_entity.id
_entity.type
_entity.pdbx_description
1 polymer ?
#
loop_
_entity_poly.entity_id
_entity_poly.type
_entity_poly.pdbx_seq_one_letter_code
_entity_poly.pdbx_strand_id
1 'polypeptide(L)'
;MESLVIRNYESKDLQECRDLWRQLTEWHREIYDDPTIGGEHPEHYFDRHLETVGADQLWVAERSSRVVGLVGLIVREDEAEVEPLVVASSHRGEGIGSRLIEKVIAEAGARRIRLLTVKPVARNFKTIQLLHKYGFTNLGVIELFMDLSNRPWKTGPEMFGCEFRV
;
A
#
# COMPACT_ATOMS: atom_id res chain seq x y z
N MET A 1 -24.25 8.87 -10.24
CA MET A 1 -22.89 8.61 -9.71
C MET A 1 -22.36 7.40 -10.44
N GLU A 2 -21.21 7.52 -11.08
CA GLU A 2 -20.58 6.41 -11.75
C GLU A 2 -20.16 5.35 -10.74
N SER A 3 -20.45 4.08 -11.05
CA SER A 3 -20.23 2.99 -10.11
C SER A 3 -18.72 2.68 -9.97
N LEU A 4 -18.23 2.61 -8.75
CA LEU A 4 -16.91 2.07 -8.45
C LEU A 4 -16.98 0.54 -8.45
N VAL A 5 -16.15 -0.11 -9.25
CA VAL A 5 -16.04 -1.57 -9.33
C VAL A 5 -14.66 -2.01 -8.85
N ILE A 6 -14.61 -3.03 -7.99
CA ILE A 6 -13.36 -3.71 -7.64
C ILE A 6 -13.33 -5.02 -8.41
N ARG A 7 -12.33 -5.19 -9.27
CA ARG A 7 -12.17 -6.38 -10.13
C ARG A 7 -10.72 -6.86 -10.14
N ASN A 8 -10.50 -8.05 -10.63
CA ASN A 8 -9.15 -8.55 -10.85
C ASN A 8 -8.40 -7.66 -11.85
N TYR A 9 -7.09 -7.59 -11.66
CA TYR A 9 -6.18 -6.98 -12.64
C TYR A 9 -6.25 -7.72 -13.98
N GLU A 10 -6.17 -6.98 -15.06
CA GLU A 10 -6.03 -7.48 -16.42
C GLU A 10 -4.83 -6.80 -17.10
N SER A 11 -4.23 -7.45 -18.11
CA SER A 11 -3.02 -6.92 -18.78
C SER A 11 -3.23 -5.54 -19.42
N LYS A 12 -4.46 -5.18 -19.76
CA LYS A 12 -4.81 -3.84 -20.25
C LYS A 12 -4.58 -2.73 -19.21
N ASP A 13 -4.57 -3.08 -17.91
CA ASP A 13 -4.45 -2.15 -16.79
C ASP A 13 -2.98 -1.77 -16.50
N LEU A 14 -2.02 -2.40 -17.18
CA LEU A 14 -0.59 -2.30 -16.89
C LEU A 14 -0.12 -0.85 -16.77
N GLN A 15 -0.47 -0.01 -17.73
CA GLN A 15 0.02 1.37 -17.74
C GLN A 15 -0.57 2.19 -16.58
N GLU A 16 -1.86 2.03 -16.29
CA GLU A 16 -2.51 2.74 -15.19
C GLU A 16 -1.98 2.25 -13.83
N CYS A 17 -1.67 0.95 -13.68
CA CYS A 17 -1.04 0.42 -12.48
C CYS A 17 0.39 0.93 -12.29
N ARG A 18 1.19 1.06 -13.35
CA ARG A 18 2.50 1.73 -13.32
C ARG A 18 2.38 3.18 -12.86
N ASP A 19 1.39 3.91 -13.37
CA ASP A 19 1.13 5.29 -12.98
C ASP A 19 0.72 5.40 -11.50
N LEU A 20 -0.08 4.46 -10.99
CA LEU A 20 -0.41 4.37 -9.56
C LEU A 20 0.82 4.07 -8.71
N TRP A 21 1.69 3.16 -9.14
CA TRP A 21 2.94 2.86 -8.43
C TRP A 21 3.85 4.07 -8.37
N ARG A 22 3.99 4.82 -9.47
CA ARG A 22 4.73 6.08 -9.49
C ARG A 22 4.13 7.08 -8.50
N GLN A 23 2.80 7.27 -8.48
CA GLN A 23 2.13 8.15 -7.53
C GLN A 23 2.35 7.73 -6.06
N LEU A 24 2.43 6.43 -5.78
CA LEU A 24 2.77 5.91 -4.45
C LEU A 24 4.19 6.31 -4.06
N THR A 25 5.14 6.17 -4.98
CA THR A 25 6.54 6.58 -4.74
C THR A 25 6.66 8.09 -4.56
N GLU A 26 6.01 8.88 -5.39
CA GLU A 26 5.98 10.34 -5.27
C GLU A 26 5.42 10.78 -3.92
N TRP A 27 4.34 10.11 -3.45
CA TRP A 27 3.79 10.35 -2.12
C TRP A 27 4.80 10.03 -1.01
N HIS A 28 5.57 8.96 -1.12
CA HIS A 28 6.65 8.65 -0.16
C HIS A 28 7.76 9.71 -0.18
N ARG A 29 8.13 10.20 -1.37
CA ARG A 29 9.10 11.30 -1.51
C ARG A 29 8.64 12.57 -0.77
N GLU A 30 7.36 12.92 -0.93
CA GLU A 30 6.78 14.10 -0.26
C GLU A 30 6.78 13.94 1.26
N ILE A 31 6.30 12.82 1.80
CA ILE A 31 6.19 12.65 3.26
C ILE A 31 7.53 12.49 3.95
N TYR A 32 8.55 11.97 3.25
CA TYR A 32 9.92 11.84 3.77
C TYR A 32 10.85 12.99 3.39
N ASP A 33 10.39 13.91 2.52
CA ASP A 33 11.21 14.98 1.97
C ASP A 33 12.50 14.42 1.33
N ASP A 34 12.33 13.36 0.54
CA ASP A 34 13.44 12.62 -0.08
C ASP A 34 13.13 12.27 -1.54
N PRO A 35 13.62 13.03 -2.50
CA PRO A 35 13.35 12.81 -3.92
C PRO A 35 14.04 11.56 -4.48
N THR A 36 14.95 10.92 -3.72
CA THR A 36 15.71 9.75 -4.19
C THR A 36 14.97 8.43 -4.02
N ILE A 37 13.90 8.39 -3.21
CA ILE A 37 13.11 7.18 -2.99
C ILE A 37 12.61 6.62 -4.33
N GLY A 38 12.84 5.33 -4.58
CA GLY A 38 12.38 4.62 -5.77
C GLY A 38 13.16 4.91 -7.06
N GLY A 39 14.23 5.69 -7.02
CA GLY A 39 15.09 5.95 -8.18
C GLY A 39 14.42 6.77 -9.28
N GLU A 40 14.97 6.73 -10.50
CA GLU A 40 14.49 7.55 -11.64
C GLU A 40 13.19 7.03 -12.26
N HIS A 41 12.98 5.70 -12.27
CA HIS A 41 11.87 5.04 -12.93
C HIS A 41 11.08 4.14 -11.95
N PRO A 42 10.40 4.72 -10.94
CA PRO A 42 9.71 3.94 -9.91
C PRO A 42 8.56 3.09 -10.47
N GLU A 43 7.98 3.48 -11.61
CA GLU A 43 6.92 2.73 -12.28
C GLU A 43 7.34 1.31 -12.70
N HIS A 44 8.61 1.09 -13.01
CA HIS A 44 9.14 -0.23 -13.39
C HIS A 44 9.20 -1.22 -12.21
N TYR A 45 9.09 -0.74 -10.98
CA TYR A 45 8.97 -1.64 -9.82
C TYR A 45 7.63 -2.38 -9.82
N PHE A 46 6.59 -1.81 -10.44
CA PHE A 46 5.32 -2.53 -10.62
C PHE A 46 5.50 -3.78 -11.47
N ASP A 47 6.29 -3.73 -12.54
CA ASP A 47 6.52 -4.88 -13.41
C ASP A 47 7.15 -6.04 -12.65
N ARG A 48 8.19 -5.75 -11.85
CA ARG A 48 8.84 -6.75 -10.99
C ARG A 48 7.89 -7.29 -9.92
N HIS A 49 7.05 -6.42 -9.36
CA HIS A 49 6.05 -6.84 -8.40
C HIS A 49 5.03 -7.78 -9.06
N LEU A 50 4.52 -7.44 -10.24
CA LEU A 50 3.60 -8.26 -11.03
C LEU A 50 4.20 -9.64 -11.37
N GLU A 51 5.47 -9.69 -11.77
CA GLU A 51 6.19 -10.95 -12.04
C GLU A 51 6.32 -11.82 -10.78
N THR A 52 6.53 -11.19 -9.62
CA THR A 52 6.71 -11.90 -8.35
C THR A 52 5.40 -12.41 -7.77
N VAL A 53 4.34 -11.61 -7.84
CA VAL A 53 3.06 -11.84 -7.15
C VAL A 53 2.07 -12.58 -8.05
N GLY A 54 2.08 -12.30 -9.34
CA GLY A 54 1.12 -12.82 -10.30
C GLY A 54 -0.14 -11.95 -10.43
N ALA A 55 -0.72 -11.96 -11.61
CA ALA A 55 -1.88 -11.14 -11.96
C ALA A 55 -3.15 -11.50 -11.16
N ASP A 56 -3.29 -12.76 -10.76
CA ASP A 56 -4.40 -13.30 -9.99
C ASP A 56 -4.41 -12.88 -8.52
N GLN A 57 -3.33 -12.27 -8.05
CA GLN A 57 -3.17 -11.73 -6.70
C GLN A 57 -3.36 -10.20 -6.64
N LEU A 58 -3.77 -9.57 -7.74
CA LEU A 58 -3.93 -8.13 -7.86
C LEU A 58 -5.37 -7.76 -8.21
N TRP A 59 -5.88 -6.72 -7.55
CA TRP A 59 -7.21 -6.15 -7.80
C TRP A 59 -7.09 -4.67 -8.05
N VAL A 60 -7.91 -4.19 -8.99
CA VAL A 60 -7.99 -2.77 -9.34
C VAL A 60 -9.36 -2.21 -8.95
N ALA A 61 -9.37 -0.96 -8.56
CA ALA A 61 -10.58 -0.16 -8.44
C ALA A 61 -10.77 0.60 -9.74
N GLU A 62 -11.85 0.28 -10.47
CA GLU A 62 -12.21 0.93 -11.72
C GLU A 62 -13.38 1.89 -11.52
N ARG A 63 -13.27 3.09 -12.07
CA ARG A 63 -14.33 4.08 -12.19
C ARG A 63 -14.26 4.73 -13.57
N SER A 64 -15.39 4.85 -14.28
CA SER A 64 -15.44 5.43 -15.62
C SER A 64 -14.43 4.82 -16.60
N SER A 65 -14.27 3.50 -16.55
CA SER A 65 -13.29 2.75 -17.35
C SER A 65 -11.83 3.15 -17.12
N ARG A 66 -11.50 3.77 -15.97
CA ARG A 66 -10.15 4.13 -15.56
C ARG A 66 -9.79 3.42 -14.25
N VAL A 67 -8.58 2.94 -14.16
CA VAL A 67 -8.05 2.39 -12.91
C VAL A 67 -7.66 3.53 -11.97
N VAL A 68 -8.35 3.60 -10.83
CA VAL A 68 -8.17 4.65 -9.83
C VAL A 68 -7.63 4.14 -8.50
N GLY A 69 -7.36 2.84 -8.40
CA GLY A 69 -6.75 2.22 -7.23
C GLY A 69 -6.27 0.82 -7.51
N LEU A 70 -5.34 0.35 -6.72
CA LEU A 70 -4.68 -0.95 -6.85
C LEU A 70 -4.43 -1.52 -5.45
N VAL A 71 -4.65 -2.83 -5.31
CA VAL A 71 -4.27 -3.60 -4.13
C VAL A 71 -3.80 -4.99 -4.54
N GLY A 72 -2.87 -5.56 -3.79
CA GLY A 72 -2.36 -6.90 -4.01
C GLY A 72 -2.18 -7.70 -2.73
N LEU A 73 -2.01 -9.00 -2.89
CA LEU A 73 -1.64 -9.95 -1.84
C LEU A 73 -0.39 -10.72 -2.24
N ILE A 74 0.66 -10.62 -1.44
CA ILE A 74 1.81 -11.52 -1.52
C ILE A 74 1.50 -12.71 -0.61
N VAL A 75 1.15 -13.86 -1.20
CA VAL A 75 0.73 -15.05 -0.45
C VAL A 75 1.94 -15.98 -0.23
N ARG A 76 2.12 -16.43 1.01
CA ARG A 76 3.16 -17.38 1.42
C ARG A 76 2.55 -18.39 2.38
N GLU A 77 2.26 -19.60 1.88
CA GLU A 77 1.60 -20.66 2.65
C GLU A 77 0.26 -20.20 3.25
N ASP A 78 0.16 -20.11 4.57
CA ASP A 78 -1.03 -19.67 5.32
C ASP A 78 -0.94 -18.20 5.78
N GLU A 79 0.02 -17.43 5.27
CA GLU A 79 0.22 -16.01 5.54
C GLU A 79 0.16 -15.18 4.26
N ALA A 80 -0.25 -13.93 4.39
CA ALA A 80 -0.23 -13.00 3.27
C ALA A 80 0.13 -11.58 3.72
N GLU A 81 0.72 -10.83 2.80
CA GLU A 81 1.02 -9.41 2.97
C GLU A 81 0.24 -8.58 1.96
N VAL A 82 -0.41 -7.53 2.43
CA VAL A 82 -1.08 -6.55 1.56
C VAL A 82 -0.04 -5.62 0.95
N GLU A 83 0.22 -5.78 -0.35
CA GLU A 83 1.15 -4.94 -1.11
C GLU A 83 0.85 -5.02 -2.62
N PRO A 84 0.69 -3.91 -3.36
CA PRO A 84 0.56 -2.56 -2.82
C PRO A 84 -0.84 -2.28 -2.27
N LEU A 85 -1.03 -1.10 -1.66
CA LEU A 85 -2.33 -0.48 -1.43
C LEU A 85 -2.20 0.99 -1.83
N VAL A 86 -2.76 1.35 -2.97
CA VAL A 86 -2.67 2.71 -3.51
C VAL A 86 -3.99 3.17 -4.13
N VAL A 87 -4.31 4.45 -3.94
CA VAL A 87 -5.43 5.14 -4.59
C VAL A 87 -4.88 6.37 -5.29
N ALA A 88 -5.31 6.58 -6.53
CA ALA A 88 -4.95 7.76 -7.31
C ALA A 88 -5.17 9.04 -6.49
N SER A 89 -4.22 9.97 -6.54
CA SER A 89 -4.23 11.20 -5.73
C SER A 89 -5.51 12.00 -5.89
N SER A 90 -6.06 12.06 -7.11
CA SER A 90 -7.30 12.75 -7.47
C SER A 90 -8.57 12.11 -6.90
N HIS A 91 -8.50 10.88 -6.39
CA HIS A 91 -9.63 10.09 -5.88
C HIS A 91 -9.49 9.71 -4.40
N ARG A 92 -8.51 10.28 -3.70
CA ARG A 92 -8.34 10.05 -2.26
C ARG A 92 -9.49 10.69 -1.47
N GLY A 93 -9.87 10.03 -0.36
CA GLY A 93 -10.97 10.50 0.49
C GLY A 93 -12.37 10.05 0.03
N GLU A 94 -12.47 9.35 -1.12
CA GLU A 94 -13.75 8.86 -1.68
C GLU A 94 -14.11 7.42 -1.26
N GLY A 95 -13.42 6.86 -0.26
CA GLY A 95 -13.69 5.53 0.27
C GLY A 95 -13.12 4.37 -0.57
N ILE A 96 -12.37 4.66 -1.64
CA ILE A 96 -11.80 3.62 -2.53
C ILE A 96 -10.82 2.72 -1.77
N GLY A 97 -9.94 3.31 -0.95
CA GLY A 97 -9.00 2.53 -0.13
C GLY A 97 -9.70 1.55 0.81
N SER A 98 -10.82 1.95 1.40
CA SER A 98 -11.67 1.08 2.22
C SER A 98 -12.16 -0.13 1.45
N ARG A 99 -12.69 0.07 0.26
CA ARG A 99 -13.19 -1.03 -0.57
C ARG A 99 -12.09 -1.98 -1.05
N LEU A 100 -10.88 -1.45 -1.30
CA LEU A 100 -9.72 -2.28 -1.64
C LEU A 100 -9.28 -3.12 -0.44
N ILE A 101 -9.28 -2.56 0.78
CA ILE A 101 -8.97 -3.30 2.02
C ILE A 101 -10.03 -4.38 2.27
N GLU A 102 -11.31 -4.06 2.15
CA GLU A 102 -12.41 -5.04 2.26
C GLU A 102 -12.23 -6.20 1.29
N LYS A 103 -11.82 -5.91 0.04
CA LYS A 103 -11.57 -6.93 -0.98
C LYS A 103 -10.47 -7.89 -0.55
N VAL A 104 -9.30 -7.40 -0.12
CA VAL A 104 -8.18 -8.29 0.26
C VAL A 104 -8.46 -9.06 1.55
N ILE A 105 -9.20 -8.49 2.51
CA ILE A 105 -9.64 -9.21 3.71
C ILE A 105 -10.56 -10.38 3.32
N ALA A 106 -11.52 -10.14 2.42
CA ALA A 106 -12.42 -11.18 1.93
C ALA A 106 -11.66 -12.28 1.18
N GLU A 107 -10.70 -11.92 0.32
CA GLU A 107 -9.85 -12.87 -0.41
C GLU A 107 -8.97 -13.69 0.54
N ALA A 108 -8.35 -13.04 1.52
CA ALA A 108 -7.54 -13.72 2.54
C ALA A 108 -8.40 -14.73 3.32
N GLY A 109 -9.61 -14.34 3.72
CA GLY A 109 -10.57 -15.24 4.39
C GLY A 109 -10.97 -16.42 3.52
N ALA A 110 -11.30 -16.19 2.25
CA ALA A 110 -11.65 -17.26 1.29
C ALA A 110 -10.51 -18.27 1.09
N ARG A 111 -9.28 -17.82 1.14
CA ARG A 111 -8.05 -18.64 1.02
C ARG A 111 -7.60 -19.25 2.35
N ARG A 112 -8.32 -19.00 3.44
CA ARG A 112 -7.97 -19.46 4.79
C ARG A 112 -6.60 -18.99 5.26
N ILE A 113 -6.20 -17.76 4.85
CA ILE A 113 -5.00 -17.11 5.35
C ILE A 113 -5.16 -16.90 6.85
N ARG A 114 -4.18 -17.35 7.61
CA ARG A 114 -4.17 -17.27 9.08
C ARG A 114 -3.67 -15.92 9.58
N LEU A 115 -2.71 -15.35 8.88
CA LEU A 115 -2.08 -14.07 9.22
C LEU A 115 -2.03 -13.15 8.01
N LEU A 116 -2.77 -12.04 8.08
CA LEU A 116 -2.74 -10.99 7.06
C LEU A 116 -1.96 -9.80 7.61
N THR A 117 -0.88 -9.46 6.95
CA THR A 117 0.04 -8.37 7.35
C THR A 117 -0.02 -7.21 6.38
N VAL A 118 0.41 -6.04 6.84
CA VAL A 118 0.61 -4.85 6.01
C VAL A 118 1.72 -4.00 6.64
N LYS A 119 2.55 -3.35 5.82
CA LYS A 119 3.71 -2.58 6.29
C LYS A 119 3.63 -1.11 5.82
N PRO A 120 2.73 -0.30 6.38
CA PRO A 120 2.69 1.11 6.03
C PRO A 120 3.95 1.82 6.52
N VAL A 121 4.46 2.77 5.73
CA VAL A 121 5.57 3.62 6.19
C VAL A 121 5.14 4.46 7.39
N ALA A 122 6.05 4.64 8.36
CA ALA A 122 5.73 5.21 9.68
C ALA A 122 5.10 6.63 9.62
N ARG A 123 5.45 7.44 8.62
CA ARG A 123 4.86 8.79 8.44
C ARG A 123 3.47 8.80 7.80
N ASN A 124 2.98 7.68 7.29
CA ASN A 124 1.67 7.61 6.65
C ASN A 124 0.55 7.34 7.67
N PHE A 125 0.38 8.26 8.62
CA PHE A 125 -0.60 8.14 9.70
C PHE A 125 -2.03 7.88 9.21
N LYS A 126 -2.42 8.50 8.09
CA LYS A 126 -3.77 8.31 7.52
C LYS A 126 -4.02 6.87 7.10
N THR A 127 -3.04 6.24 6.47
CA THR A 127 -3.13 4.82 6.09
C THR A 127 -3.11 3.92 7.32
N ILE A 128 -2.26 4.22 8.32
CA ILE A 128 -2.23 3.45 9.59
C ILE A 128 -3.58 3.51 10.29
N GLN A 129 -4.18 4.71 10.42
CA GLN A 129 -5.50 4.88 11.02
C GLN A 129 -6.61 4.16 10.24
N LEU A 130 -6.53 4.15 8.90
CA LEU A 130 -7.47 3.43 8.06
C LEU A 130 -7.36 1.92 8.30
N LEU A 131 -6.15 1.37 8.24
CA LEU A 131 -5.88 -0.05 8.48
C LEU A 131 -6.34 -0.50 9.86
N HIS A 132 -6.10 0.32 10.89
CA HIS A 132 -6.56 0.06 12.27
C HIS A 132 -8.08 -0.11 12.34
N LYS A 133 -8.87 0.71 11.62
CA LYS A 133 -10.34 0.56 11.54
C LYS A 133 -10.77 -0.77 10.94
N TYR A 134 -9.95 -1.37 10.08
CA TYR A 134 -10.21 -2.65 9.42
C TYR A 134 -9.63 -3.84 10.16
N GLY A 135 -9.18 -3.67 11.41
CA GLY A 135 -8.78 -4.76 12.28
C GLY A 135 -7.27 -5.07 12.29
N PHE A 136 -6.43 -4.29 11.60
CA PHE A 136 -4.98 -4.41 11.73
C PHE A 136 -4.52 -3.75 13.03
N THR A 137 -4.81 -4.40 14.17
CA THR A 137 -4.61 -3.85 15.53
C THR A 137 -3.43 -4.46 16.27
N ASN A 138 -2.84 -5.52 15.73
CA ASN A 138 -1.69 -6.19 16.35
C ASN A 138 -0.39 -5.66 15.75
N LEU A 139 0.54 -5.29 16.61
CA LEU A 139 1.90 -4.97 16.18
C LEU A 139 2.71 -6.26 16.06
N GLY A 140 3.30 -6.46 14.90
CA GLY A 140 4.24 -7.56 14.63
C GLY A 140 5.69 -7.11 14.83
N VAL A 141 6.45 -7.09 13.74
CA VAL A 141 7.84 -6.63 13.75
C VAL A 141 7.89 -5.09 13.77
N ILE A 142 8.75 -4.54 14.60
CA ILE A 142 9.12 -3.11 14.58
C ILE A 142 10.55 -3.04 14.04
N GLU A 143 10.72 -2.35 12.93
CA GLU A 143 12.04 -2.08 12.37
C GLU A 143 12.59 -0.78 12.96
N LEU A 144 13.76 -0.87 13.58
CA LEU A 144 14.50 0.27 14.08
C LEU A 144 15.79 0.43 13.30
N PHE A 145 16.13 1.65 12.94
CA PHE A 145 17.39 1.96 12.27
C PHE A 145 18.08 3.18 12.92
N MET A 146 19.37 3.26 12.73
CA MET A 146 20.16 4.44 13.12
C MET A 146 20.59 5.15 11.84
N ASP A 147 20.13 6.37 11.66
CA ASP A 147 20.62 7.22 10.56
C ASP A 147 22.00 7.76 10.93
N LEU A 148 23.02 7.38 10.16
CA LEU A 148 24.39 7.86 10.32
C LEU A 148 24.70 9.08 9.45
N SER A 149 23.71 9.59 8.71
CA SER A 149 23.77 10.89 8.04
C SER A 149 23.25 12.00 8.98
N ASN A 150 23.47 13.23 8.66
CA ASN A 150 22.95 14.36 9.43
C ASN A 150 21.55 14.80 8.95
N ARG A 151 20.74 13.85 8.48
CA ARG A 151 19.40 14.15 7.97
C ARG A 151 18.45 14.50 9.13
N PRO A 152 17.62 15.55 9.00
CA PRO A 152 16.63 15.88 10.02
C PRO A 152 15.45 14.88 9.98
N TRP A 153 15.05 14.41 11.17
CA TRP A 153 13.91 13.53 11.37
C TRP A 153 12.81 14.25 12.15
N LYS A 154 11.55 13.93 11.87
CA LYS A 154 10.41 14.51 12.59
C LYS A 154 10.16 13.73 13.89
N THR A 155 9.63 14.40 14.90
CA THR A 155 9.12 13.73 16.11
C THR A 155 8.02 12.76 15.71
N GLY A 156 8.15 11.51 16.16
CA GLY A 156 7.21 10.42 15.93
C GLY A 156 6.43 10.05 17.19
N PRO A 157 5.87 8.86 17.23
CA PRO A 157 5.09 8.40 18.39
C PRO A 157 5.98 8.07 19.59
N GLU A 158 5.42 8.21 20.78
CA GLU A 158 5.95 7.61 22.00
C GLU A 158 5.37 6.19 22.14
N MET A 159 6.24 5.20 22.21
CA MET A 159 5.86 3.80 22.45
C MET A 159 6.88 3.14 23.36
N PHE A 160 6.42 2.25 24.22
CA PHE A 160 7.28 1.49 25.16
C PHE A 160 8.14 2.38 26.07
N GLY A 161 7.68 3.58 26.41
CA GLY A 161 8.42 4.57 27.18
C GLY A 161 9.60 5.22 26.44
N CYS A 162 9.63 5.11 25.10
CA CYS A 162 10.64 5.71 24.25
C CYS A 162 10.01 6.66 23.24
N GLU A 163 10.65 7.81 23.00
CA GLU A 163 10.30 8.70 21.90
C GLU A 163 11.00 8.23 20.62
N PHE A 164 10.22 8.00 19.56
CA PHE A 164 10.74 7.64 18.26
C PHE A 164 10.73 8.84 17.31
N ARG A 165 11.55 8.76 16.29
CA ARG A 165 11.56 9.70 15.16
C ARG A 165 11.09 8.99 13.89
N VAL A 166 10.40 9.74 13.03
CA VAL A 166 9.86 9.22 11.77
C VAL A 166 10.19 10.14 10.61
#